data_7bc7908e9f9096d572aecb3b90e7020b
#
_entry.id   7bc7908e9f9096d572aecb3b90e7020b
#
_cell.length_a   1.000
_cell.length_b   1.000
_cell.length_c   1.000
_cell.angle_alpha   90.00
_cell.angle_beta   90.00
_cell.angle_gamma   90.00
#
_symmetry.space_group_name_H-M   'P 1'
#
loop_
_entity.id
_entity.type
_entity.pdbx_description
1 polymer ?
#
loop_
_entity_poly.entity_id
_entity_poly.type
_entity_poly.pdbx_seq_one_letter_code
_entity_poly.pdbx_strand_id
1 'polypeptide(L)' 'MELRFIGTTSGGGNCPTLYETDRGTIVVQGYKVTDPEARAQLRDVLDGEDIVEIPRELLIRFAPKE' A
#
# COMPACT_ATOMS: atom_id res chain seq x y z
N MET A 1 -2.89 13.23 11.28
CA MET A 1 -3.15 12.91 9.87
C MET A 1 -4.44 12.13 9.78
N GLU A 2 -5.37 12.59 8.99
CA GLU A 2 -6.63 11.90 8.80
C GLU A 2 -6.59 11.07 7.54
N LEU A 3 -7.25 9.92 7.58
CA LEU A 3 -7.32 9.01 6.45
C LEU A 3 -8.75 8.93 5.95
N ARG A 4 -8.92 8.98 4.64
CA ARG A 4 -10.20 8.77 4.00
C ARG A 4 -10.11 7.48 3.18
N PHE A 5 -10.98 6.55 3.44
CA PHE A 5 -11.01 5.26 2.75
C PHE A 5 -11.27 5.48 1.26
N ILE A 6 -10.47 4.84 0.41
CA ILE A 6 -10.69 4.85 -1.04
C ILE A 6 -11.27 3.52 -1.48
N GLY A 7 -10.64 2.42 -1.14
CA GLY A 7 -11.13 1.14 -1.59
C GLY A 7 -10.30 -0.03 -1.11
N THR A 8 -10.88 -1.20 -1.20
CA THR A 8 -10.25 -2.46 -0.84
C THR A 8 -10.69 -3.51 -1.83
N THR A 9 -9.83 -4.50 -2.09
CA THR A 9 -10.18 -5.60 -2.98
C THR A 9 -10.56 -6.86 -2.24
N SER A 10 -10.44 -6.87 -0.93
CA SER A 10 -10.73 -8.08 -0.16
C SER A 10 -12.07 -7.96 0.52
N GLY A 11 -12.86 -9.02 0.46
CA GLY A 11 -14.09 -9.06 1.21
C GLY A 11 -13.95 -9.74 2.55
N GLY A 12 -12.76 -10.14 2.92
CA GLY A 12 -12.58 -11.01 4.06
C GLY A 12 -11.97 -10.39 5.29
N GLY A 13 -11.78 -9.11 5.33
CA GLY A 13 -11.29 -8.48 6.54
C GLY A 13 -9.79 -8.36 6.65
N ASN A 14 -9.03 -9.02 5.80
CA ASN A 14 -7.58 -8.84 5.74
C ASN A 14 -7.30 -8.12 4.47
N CYS A 15 -7.54 -6.87 4.49
CA CYS A 15 -7.75 -6.21 3.25
C CYS A 15 -6.62 -5.30 2.85
N PRO A 16 -6.05 -5.52 1.69
CA PRO A 16 -5.26 -4.46 1.10
C PRO A 16 -6.20 -3.29 0.84
N THR A 17 -5.78 -2.11 1.26
CA THR A 17 -6.65 -0.96 1.27
C THR A 17 -5.87 0.28 0.89
N LEU A 18 -6.52 1.17 0.17
CA LEU A 18 -5.97 2.50 -0.12
C LEU A 18 -6.75 3.54 0.67
N TYR A 19 -6.01 4.50 1.20
CA TYR A 19 -6.56 5.66 1.88
C TYR A 19 -5.95 6.92 1.31
N GLU A 20 -6.70 7.98 1.36
CA GLU A 20 -6.21 9.31 1.01
C GLU A 20 -5.98 10.08 2.30
N THR A 21 -4.89 10.83 2.38
CA THR A 21 -4.61 11.59 3.59
C THR A 21 -4.96 13.05 3.39
N ASP A 22 -5.05 13.77 4.49
CA ASP A 22 -5.26 15.22 4.43
C ASP A 22 -3.98 15.97 4.10
N ARG A 23 -2.91 15.24 3.75
CA ARG A 23 -1.63 15.83 3.36
C ARG A 23 -1.35 15.68 1.87
N GLY A 24 -2.34 15.24 1.10
CA GLY A 24 -2.16 15.06 -0.32
C GLY A 24 -1.38 13.82 -0.70
N THR A 25 -1.35 12.83 0.20
CA THR A 25 -0.63 11.58 -0.06
C THR A 25 -1.58 10.40 0.01
N ILE A 26 -1.07 9.25 -0.38
CA ILE A 26 -1.82 8.00 -0.36
C ILE A 26 -1.16 7.06 0.65
N VAL A 27 -1.97 6.46 1.50
CA VAL A 27 -1.52 5.43 2.43
C VAL A 27 -1.99 4.08 1.90
N VAL A 28 -1.07 3.13 1.83
CA VAL A 28 -1.34 1.80 1.30
C VAL A 28 -1.20 0.80 2.43
N GLN A 29 -2.24 0.06 2.70
CA GLN A 29 -2.22 -1.01 3.67
C GLN A 29 -2.06 -2.33 2.93
N GLY A 30 -1.06 -3.11 3.29
CA GLY A 30 -0.81 -4.39 2.66
C GLY A 30 0.09 -5.23 3.55
N TYR A 31 0.43 -6.42 3.09
CA TYR A 31 1.32 -7.27 3.86
C TYR A 31 2.75 -6.80 3.68
N LYS A 32 3.46 -6.71 4.79
CA LYS A 32 4.86 -6.34 4.75
C LYS A 32 5.65 -7.40 3.98
N VAL A 33 6.53 -6.96 3.10
CA VAL A 33 7.37 -7.87 2.34
C VAL A 33 8.49 -8.35 3.23
N THR A 34 8.48 -9.66 3.54
CA THR A 34 9.47 -10.25 4.42
C THR A 34 10.37 -11.24 3.70
N ASP A 35 10.06 -11.59 2.46
CA ASP A 35 10.85 -12.55 1.71
C ASP A 35 12.28 -12.04 1.54
N PRO A 36 13.30 -12.81 1.96
CA PRO A 36 14.67 -12.30 1.91
C PRO A 36 15.17 -12.02 0.49
N GLU A 37 14.75 -12.83 -0.47
CA GLU A 37 15.17 -12.62 -1.84
C GLU A 37 14.58 -11.33 -2.39
N ALA A 38 13.32 -11.07 -2.09
CA ALA A 38 12.69 -9.84 -2.55
C ALA A 38 13.34 -8.64 -1.90
N ARG A 39 13.59 -8.72 -0.59
CA ARG A 39 14.18 -7.59 0.11
C ARG A 39 15.59 -7.28 -0.39
N ALA A 40 16.32 -8.31 -0.81
CA ALA A 40 17.68 -8.11 -1.32
C ALA A 40 17.69 -7.36 -2.64
N GLN A 41 16.59 -7.30 -3.33
CA GLN A 41 16.49 -6.62 -4.63
C GLN A 41 16.02 -5.18 -4.51
N LEU A 42 15.68 -4.75 -3.31
CA LEU A 42 15.23 -3.38 -3.10
C LEU A 42 16.44 -2.45 -3.12
N ARG A 43 16.20 -1.21 -3.51
CA ARG A 43 17.26 -0.21 -3.60
C ARG A 43 16.97 0.90 -2.62
N ASP A 44 18.02 1.29 -1.91
CA ASP A 44 18.01 2.56 -1.17
C ASP A 44 16.81 2.72 -0.23
N VAL A 45 16.51 1.66 0.51
CA VAL A 45 15.47 1.76 1.53
C VAL A 45 16.03 2.60 2.66
N LEU A 46 15.42 3.74 2.90
CA LEU A 46 15.89 4.68 3.90
C LEU A 46 15.31 4.35 5.27
N ASP A 47 15.93 4.91 6.30
CA ASP A 47 15.37 4.76 7.64
C ASP A 47 13.95 5.30 7.64
N GLY A 48 13.06 4.55 8.25
CA GLY A 48 11.66 4.94 8.30
C GLY A 48 10.83 4.48 7.14
N GLU A 49 11.46 3.91 6.11
CA GLU A 49 10.73 3.35 4.98
C GLU A 49 10.53 1.86 5.14
N ASP A 50 9.47 1.36 4.58
CA ASP A 50 9.27 -0.07 4.48
C ASP A 50 8.46 -0.37 3.22
N ILE A 51 8.30 -1.66 2.95
CA ILE A 51 7.73 -2.12 1.69
C ILE A 51 6.59 -3.07 2.00
N VAL A 52 5.45 -2.87 1.31
CA VAL A 52 4.32 -3.79 1.39
C VAL A 52 3.98 -4.28 0.00
N GLU A 53 3.35 -5.44 -0.07
CA GLU A 53 2.84 -5.90 -1.35
C GLU A 53 1.32 -5.90 -1.32
N ILE A 54 0.72 -5.58 -2.44
CA ILE A 54 -0.72 -5.53 -2.59
C ILE A 54 -1.09 -6.16 -3.92
N PRO A 55 -2.33 -6.64 -4.05
CA PRO A 55 -2.77 -7.14 -5.36
C PRO A 55 -2.76 -6.00 -6.38
N ARG A 56 -2.34 -6.32 -7.57
CA ARG A 56 -2.34 -5.35 -8.66
C ARG A 56 -3.70 -4.71 -8.84
N GLU A 57 -4.74 -5.48 -8.63
CA GLU A 57 -6.10 -5.00 -8.85
C GLU A 57 -6.47 -3.84 -7.95
N LEU A 58 -5.87 -3.76 -6.77
CA LEU A 58 -6.14 -2.63 -5.88
C LEU A 58 -5.82 -1.32 -6.56
N LEU A 59 -4.67 -1.26 -7.24
CA LEU A 59 -4.29 -0.04 -7.95
C LEU A 59 -5.13 0.16 -9.19
N ILE A 60 -5.42 -0.92 -9.92
CA ILE A 60 -6.20 -0.80 -11.15
C ILE A 60 -7.58 -0.23 -10.85
N ARG A 61 -8.20 -0.69 -9.78
CA ARG A 61 -9.58 -0.30 -9.49
C ARG A 61 -9.71 1.00 -8.73
N PHE A 62 -8.76 1.29 -7.86
CA PHE A 62 -8.98 2.35 -6.90
C PHE A 62 -7.94 3.45 -6.88
N ALA A 63 -6.80 3.31 -7.55
CA ALA A 63 -5.81 4.37 -7.53
C ALA A 63 -6.39 5.63 -8.13
N PRO A 64 -6.19 6.79 -7.48
CA PRO A 64 -6.68 8.05 -8.03
C PRO A 64 -6.06 8.32 -9.39
N LYS A 65 -6.85 8.84 -10.29
CA LYS A 65 -6.41 9.05 -11.66
C LYS A 65 -5.96 10.46 -11.92
N GLU A 66 -5.58 11.17 -10.97
CA GLU A 66 -5.27 12.49 -11.28
C GLU A 66 -4.11 13.00 -10.63
#